data_f47cd3bf981b01437b47eee00a2d63ec
#
_entry.id   f47cd3bf981b01437b47eee00a2d63ec
#
_cell.length_a   1.000
_cell.length_b   1.000
_cell.length_c   1.000
_cell.angle_alpha   90.00
_cell.angle_beta   90.00
_cell.angle_gamma   90.00
#
_symmetry.space_group_name_H-M   'P 1'
#
loop_
_entity.id
_entity.type
_entity.pdbx_description
1 polymer ?
#
loop_
_entity_poly.entity_id
_entity_poly.type
_entity_poly.pdbx_seq_one_letter_code
_entity_poly.pdbx_strand_id
1 'polypeptide(L)'
;MKRRISLLVALALLALASFVAVTMASPPSGVTPTLLARGTYDPFKVKSAPRSPVDFKAKAKSQIDVVVRKHDYAVGSTTGWHSHPGPVFITVTQGQLTYYEYDDPNCAPHLVSAGHGFVDNGRGHIVRNESGQPAQDVSVIIAPVGAPFRGELDAPGPHCGF
;
A
#
# COMPACT_ATOMS: atom_id res chain seq x y z
N MET A 1 6.54 -5.35 57.69
CA MET A 1 6.05 -6.12 56.54
C MET A 1 5.20 -5.29 55.59
N LYS A 2 4.23 -4.48 56.01
CA LYS A 2 3.35 -3.68 55.13
C LYS A 2 4.09 -2.71 54.16
N ARG A 3 5.18 -2.06 54.61
CA ARG A 3 5.96 -1.10 53.77
C ARG A 3 6.74 -1.76 52.62
N ARG A 4 7.20 -3.02 52.79
CA ARG A 4 7.94 -3.75 51.72
C ARG A 4 7.00 -4.28 50.63
N ILE A 5 5.77 -4.64 50.98
CA ILE A 5 4.74 -5.09 50.04
C ILE A 5 4.28 -3.92 49.14
N SER A 6 4.12 -2.70 49.70
CA SER A 6 3.77 -1.51 48.92
C SER A 6 4.85 -1.12 47.88
N LEU A 7 6.14 -1.32 48.24
CA LEU A 7 7.23 -1.02 47.27
C LEU A 7 7.27 -2.03 46.10
N LEU A 8 7.02 -3.31 46.40
CA LEU A 8 7.00 -4.35 45.36
C LEU A 8 5.81 -4.20 44.39
N VAL A 9 4.64 -3.79 44.89
CA VAL A 9 3.46 -3.51 44.08
C VAL A 9 3.69 -2.27 43.24
N ALA A 10 4.33 -1.23 43.73
CA ALA A 10 4.67 -0.02 42.95
C ALA A 10 5.70 -0.33 41.86
N LEU A 11 6.71 -1.16 42.11
CA LEU A 11 7.66 -1.60 41.06
C LEU A 11 7.02 -2.48 39.99
N ALA A 12 6.07 -3.35 40.36
CA ALA A 12 5.35 -4.19 39.42
C ALA A 12 4.42 -3.35 38.51
N LEU A 13 3.78 -2.32 39.02
CA LEU A 13 2.96 -1.39 38.23
C LEU A 13 3.81 -0.51 37.31
N LEU A 14 5.02 -0.09 37.69
CA LEU A 14 5.95 0.62 36.79
C LEU A 14 6.47 -0.28 35.66
N ALA A 15 6.69 -1.57 35.91
CA ALA A 15 7.14 -2.52 34.89
C ALA A 15 6.05 -2.84 33.86
N LEU A 16 4.76 -2.79 34.23
CA LEU A 16 3.66 -2.98 33.25
C LEU A 16 3.41 -1.75 32.35
N ALA A 17 3.85 -0.56 32.77
CA ALA A 17 3.67 0.66 31.99
C ALA A 17 4.66 0.80 30.80
N SER A 18 5.60 -0.12 30.64
CA SER A 18 6.71 0.02 29.69
C SER A 18 6.53 -0.72 28.35
N PHE A 19 5.37 -1.33 28.08
CA PHE A 19 5.12 -2.03 26.80
C PHE A 19 3.85 -1.52 26.10
N VAL A 20 3.73 -0.23 25.92
CA VAL A 20 2.93 0.29 24.82
C VAL A 20 3.89 0.42 23.61
N ALA A 21 3.99 -0.64 22.83
CA ALA A 21 4.55 -0.51 21.49
C ALA A 21 3.61 0.43 20.71
N VAL A 22 4.00 1.70 20.58
CA VAL A 22 3.33 2.63 19.68
C VAL A 22 3.69 2.13 18.28
N THR A 23 2.81 1.35 17.70
CA THR A 23 2.87 1.07 16.25
C THR A 23 2.63 2.40 15.56
N MET A 24 3.66 2.94 14.95
CA MET A 24 3.57 4.19 14.19
C MET A 24 3.26 3.83 12.75
N ALA A 25 2.14 4.32 12.24
CA ALA A 25 1.86 4.29 10.81
C ALA A 25 3.09 4.83 10.05
N SER A 26 3.49 4.18 8.96
CA SER A 26 4.58 4.66 8.11
C SER A 26 4.02 5.73 7.18
N PRO A 27 4.12 7.03 7.50
CA PRO A 27 3.52 8.07 6.67
C PRO A 27 4.23 8.13 5.32
N PRO A 28 3.50 8.50 4.24
CA PRO A 28 4.12 8.77 2.95
C PRO A 28 5.11 9.93 3.07
N SER A 29 6.24 9.82 2.36
CA SER A 29 7.28 10.85 2.35
C SER A 29 7.90 10.99 0.97
N GLY A 30 8.03 12.23 0.48
CA GLY A 30 8.68 12.54 -0.80
C GLY A 30 7.93 12.04 -2.05
N VAL A 31 6.66 11.66 -1.92
CA VAL A 31 5.79 11.27 -3.04
C VAL A 31 4.75 12.36 -3.28
N THR A 32 4.65 12.83 -4.52
CA THR A 32 3.65 13.82 -4.94
C THR A 32 2.60 13.15 -5.81
N PRO A 33 1.37 12.95 -5.28
CA PRO A 33 0.28 12.34 -6.05
C PRO A 33 -0.48 13.40 -6.86
N THR A 34 -0.87 13.03 -8.09
CA THR A 34 -1.74 13.82 -8.97
C THR A 34 -2.92 12.96 -9.42
N LEU A 35 -4.14 13.43 -9.17
CA LEU A 35 -5.34 12.81 -9.72
C LEU A 35 -5.42 13.14 -11.22
N LEU A 36 -5.43 12.12 -12.07
CA LEU A 36 -5.58 12.29 -13.51
C LEU A 36 -7.04 12.14 -13.95
N ALA A 37 -7.75 11.16 -13.40
CA ALA A 37 -9.15 10.90 -13.70
C ALA A 37 -9.83 10.12 -12.58
N ARG A 38 -11.15 10.28 -12.47
CA ARG A 38 -12.05 9.41 -11.72
C ARG A 38 -13.35 9.26 -12.50
N GLY A 39 -13.77 8.02 -12.74
CA GLY A 39 -15.02 7.72 -13.45
C GLY A 39 -15.79 6.61 -12.77
N THR A 40 -17.12 6.75 -12.72
CA THR A 40 -18.02 5.72 -12.20
C THR A 40 -18.46 4.80 -13.33
N TYR A 41 -18.37 3.50 -13.07
CA TYR A 41 -18.76 2.44 -14.00
C TYR A 41 -19.96 1.68 -13.43
N ASP A 42 -20.95 1.43 -14.28
CA ASP A 42 -22.05 0.53 -13.95
C ASP A 42 -21.57 -0.92 -13.80
N PRO A 43 -22.34 -1.80 -13.13
CA PRO A 43 -21.99 -3.20 -13.02
C PRO A 43 -21.70 -3.81 -14.39
N PHE A 44 -20.58 -4.55 -14.50
CA PHE A 44 -20.21 -5.18 -15.76
C PHE A 44 -19.59 -6.56 -15.58
N LYS A 45 -19.59 -7.30 -16.66
CA LYS A 45 -18.81 -8.53 -16.83
C LYS A 45 -18.18 -8.49 -18.20
N VAL A 46 -16.87 -8.52 -18.26
CA VAL A 46 -16.10 -8.53 -19.50
C VAL A 46 -15.16 -9.74 -19.53
N LYS A 47 -15.02 -10.31 -20.71
CA LYS A 47 -14.08 -11.37 -21.01
C LYS A 47 -13.51 -11.08 -22.38
N SER A 48 -12.23 -11.35 -22.58
CA SER A 48 -11.59 -11.27 -23.91
C SER A 48 -12.37 -12.06 -24.96
N ALA A 49 -12.38 -11.55 -26.18
CA ALA A 49 -13.02 -12.23 -27.31
C ALA A 49 -12.44 -13.64 -27.51
N PRO A 50 -13.23 -14.59 -28.05
CA PRO A 50 -12.69 -15.88 -28.46
C PRO A 50 -11.50 -15.71 -29.40
N ARG A 51 -10.44 -16.48 -29.19
CA ARG A 51 -9.17 -16.42 -29.95
C ARG A 51 -8.35 -15.14 -29.75
N SER A 52 -8.69 -14.30 -28.76
CA SER A 52 -7.80 -13.21 -28.34
C SER A 52 -6.49 -13.81 -27.80
N PRO A 53 -5.32 -13.25 -28.15
CA PRO A 53 -4.05 -13.68 -27.59
C PRO A 53 -3.92 -13.38 -26.08
N VAL A 54 -4.81 -12.54 -25.53
CA VAL A 54 -4.87 -12.21 -24.10
C VAL A 54 -6.14 -12.82 -23.51
N ASP A 55 -6.04 -13.74 -22.55
CA ASP A 55 -7.21 -14.21 -21.76
C ASP A 55 -7.37 -13.34 -20.53
N PHE A 56 -8.23 -12.35 -20.61
CA PHE A 56 -8.53 -11.42 -19.53
C PHE A 56 -10.00 -11.48 -19.15
N LYS A 57 -10.29 -11.48 -17.85
CA LYS A 57 -11.66 -11.46 -17.31
C LYS A 57 -11.74 -10.46 -16.17
N ALA A 58 -12.80 -9.65 -16.17
CA ALA A 58 -13.12 -8.77 -15.05
C ALA A 58 -14.63 -8.74 -14.80
N LYS A 59 -15.03 -8.53 -13.55
CA LYS A 59 -16.43 -8.44 -13.14
C LYS A 59 -16.59 -7.48 -11.99
N ALA A 60 -17.44 -6.48 -12.15
CA ALA A 60 -17.97 -5.65 -11.09
C ALA A 60 -19.44 -6.03 -10.84
N LYS A 61 -19.80 -6.37 -9.58
CA LYS A 61 -21.18 -6.77 -9.21
C LYS A 61 -22.05 -5.57 -8.85
N SER A 62 -21.44 -4.44 -8.51
CA SER A 62 -22.06 -3.15 -8.20
C SER A 62 -21.34 -2.06 -8.97
N GLN A 63 -21.85 -0.83 -8.92
CA GLN A 63 -21.10 0.32 -9.42
C GLN A 63 -19.76 0.45 -8.70
N ILE A 64 -18.75 0.87 -9.44
CA ILE A 64 -17.39 1.10 -8.97
C ILE A 64 -16.86 2.42 -9.51
N ASP A 65 -15.91 3.02 -8.80
CA ASP A 65 -15.06 4.06 -9.36
C ASP A 65 -13.75 3.46 -9.84
N VAL A 66 -13.31 3.95 -10.99
CA VAL A 66 -11.95 3.76 -11.49
C VAL A 66 -11.21 5.07 -11.30
N VAL A 67 -10.20 5.06 -10.46
CA VAL A 67 -9.39 6.23 -10.11
C VAL A 67 -8.01 6.09 -10.75
N VAL A 68 -7.63 7.05 -11.59
CA VAL A 68 -6.32 7.07 -12.23
C VAL A 68 -5.47 8.16 -11.60
N ARG A 69 -4.30 7.78 -11.11
CA ARG A 69 -3.35 8.68 -10.45
C ARG A 69 -1.96 8.53 -11.03
N LYS A 70 -1.24 9.62 -11.05
CA LYS A 70 0.20 9.67 -11.24
C LYS A 70 0.87 9.94 -9.89
N HIS A 71 2.02 9.33 -9.65
CA HIS A 71 2.87 9.64 -8.52
C HIS A 71 4.27 9.98 -9.00
N ASP A 72 4.81 11.10 -8.51
CA ASP A 72 6.20 11.50 -8.70
C ASP A 72 6.95 11.17 -7.40
N TYR A 73 8.03 10.40 -7.52
CA TYR A 73 8.83 9.88 -6.41
C TYR A 73 10.20 10.57 -6.37
N ALA A 74 10.45 11.36 -5.34
CA ALA A 74 11.80 11.82 -5.04
C ALA A 74 12.72 10.64 -4.67
N VAL A 75 14.02 10.83 -4.73
CA VAL A 75 14.99 9.83 -4.23
C VAL A 75 14.76 9.57 -2.74
N GLY A 76 14.72 8.30 -2.34
CA GLY A 76 14.46 7.88 -0.96
C GLY A 76 13.01 8.02 -0.50
N SER A 77 12.08 8.34 -1.40
CA SER A 77 10.66 8.51 -1.08
C SER A 77 9.95 7.19 -0.82
N THR A 78 8.83 7.27 -0.12
CA THR A 78 7.96 6.13 0.21
C THR A 78 6.50 6.51 0.21
N THR A 79 5.64 5.59 -0.22
CA THR A 79 4.18 5.74 -0.10
C THR A 79 3.67 5.54 1.32
N GLY A 80 4.49 5.01 2.24
CA GLY A 80 4.01 4.42 3.48
C GLY A 80 3.20 3.15 3.24
N TRP A 81 3.06 2.31 4.28
CA TRP A 81 2.23 1.12 4.21
C TRP A 81 0.76 1.48 4.07
N HIS A 82 0.09 0.89 3.10
CA HIS A 82 -1.32 1.19 2.83
C HIS A 82 -2.01 0.05 2.07
N SER A 83 -3.34 0.06 2.12
CA SER A 83 -4.21 -0.87 1.41
C SER A 83 -5.15 -0.13 0.46
N HIS A 84 -5.82 -0.90 -0.38
CA HIS A 84 -6.86 -0.42 -1.30
C HIS A 84 -8.13 -1.25 -1.16
N PRO A 85 -9.33 -0.68 -1.40
CA PRO A 85 -10.60 -1.44 -1.31
C PRO A 85 -10.80 -2.42 -2.47
N GLY A 86 -9.96 -2.37 -3.49
CA GLY A 86 -9.97 -3.25 -4.66
C GLY A 86 -8.61 -3.33 -5.32
N PRO A 87 -8.49 -4.07 -6.43
CA PRO A 87 -7.21 -4.24 -7.12
C PRO A 87 -6.69 -2.91 -7.70
N VAL A 88 -5.37 -2.80 -7.75
CA VAL A 88 -4.66 -1.67 -8.36
C VAL A 88 -3.69 -2.20 -9.41
N PHE A 89 -3.73 -1.60 -10.59
CA PHE A 89 -2.73 -1.81 -11.63
C PHE A 89 -1.76 -0.64 -11.60
N ILE A 90 -0.51 -0.91 -11.35
CA ILE A 90 0.55 0.10 -11.26
C ILE A 90 1.53 -0.11 -12.40
N THR A 91 1.83 0.96 -13.15
CA THR A 91 2.83 0.96 -14.23
C THR A 91 3.89 2.00 -13.94
N VAL A 92 5.14 1.58 -13.82
CA VAL A 92 6.27 2.49 -13.68
C VAL A 92 6.54 3.14 -15.03
N THR A 93 6.49 4.47 -15.08
CA THR A 93 6.65 5.25 -16.30
C THR A 93 8.03 5.89 -16.43
N GLN A 94 8.73 6.06 -15.30
CA GLN A 94 10.09 6.58 -15.25
C GLN A 94 10.88 5.97 -14.09
N GLY A 95 12.16 5.69 -14.30
CA GLY A 95 13.07 5.19 -13.28
C GLY A 95 12.79 3.75 -12.87
N GLN A 96 13.00 3.47 -11.60
CA GLN A 96 12.77 2.16 -10.98
C GLN A 96 12.17 2.36 -9.59
N LEU A 97 11.21 1.53 -9.22
CA LEU A 97 10.58 1.48 -7.92
C LEU A 97 10.74 0.09 -7.32
N THR A 98 10.77 0.02 -6.00
CA THR A 98 10.70 -1.23 -5.23
C THR A 98 9.37 -1.28 -4.50
N TYR A 99 8.61 -2.34 -4.67
CA TYR A 99 7.44 -2.58 -3.84
C TYR A 99 7.64 -3.79 -2.92
N TYR A 100 6.94 -3.77 -1.79
CA TYR A 100 6.91 -4.84 -0.80
C TYR A 100 5.46 -5.14 -0.47
N GLU A 101 5.11 -6.42 -0.37
CA GLU A 101 3.77 -6.87 -0.01
C GLU A 101 3.61 -6.93 1.51
N TYR A 102 2.44 -6.51 1.99
CA TYR A 102 2.15 -6.41 3.43
C TYR A 102 2.16 -7.77 4.13
N ASP A 103 1.69 -8.81 3.45
CA ASP A 103 1.54 -10.17 3.94
C ASP A 103 2.70 -11.11 3.56
N ASP A 104 3.78 -10.58 2.97
CA ASP A 104 5.00 -11.37 2.72
C ASP A 104 5.84 -11.49 4.00
N PRO A 105 5.97 -12.70 4.59
CA PRO A 105 6.74 -12.89 5.82
C PRO A 105 8.25 -12.66 5.66
N ASN A 106 8.75 -12.63 4.42
CA ASN A 106 10.16 -12.40 4.12
C ASN A 106 10.47 -10.93 3.79
N CYS A 107 9.44 -10.09 3.62
CA CYS A 107 9.58 -8.72 3.17
C CYS A 107 10.49 -8.61 1.92
N ALA A 108 10.23 -9.45 0.92
CA ALA A 108 11.05 -9.54 -0.27
C ALA A 108 10.88 -8.31 -1.16
N PRO A 109 11.97 -7.67 -1.61
CA PRO A 109 11.89 -6.55 -2.53
C PRO A 109 11.53 -7.01 -3.94
N HIS A 110 10.52 -6.36 -4.54
CA HIS A 110 10.15 -6.55 -5.93
C HIS A 110 10.50 -5.28 -6.74
N LEU A 111 11.54 -5.38 -7.57
CA LEU A 111 11.99 -4.25 -8.38
C LEU A 111 11.20 -4.17 -9.68
N VAL A 112 10.70 -2.96 -9.99
CA VAL A 112 9.94 -2.68 -11.20
C VAL A 112 10.54 -1.47 -11.90
N SER A 113 10.98 -1.65 -13.13
CA SER A 113 11.56 -0.59 -13.96
C SER A 113 10.53 0.03 -14.89
N ALA A 114 10.83 1.21 -15.43
CA ALA A 114 9.99 1.88 -16.41
C ALA A 114 9.59 0.94 -17.58
N GLY A 115 8.33 1.02 -17.99
CA GLY A 115 7.71 0.14 -18.99
C GLY A 115 7.16 -1.17 -18.45
N HIS A 116 7.35 -1.46 -17.15
CA HIS A 116 6.80 -2.62 -16.47
C HIS A 116 5.79 -2.20 -15.39
N GLY A 117 5.02 -3.16 -14.92
CA GLY A 117 4.02 -2.92 -13.88
C GLY A 117 3.84 -4.11 -12.96
N PHE A 118 3.06 -3.89 -11.92
CA PHE A 118 2.60 -4.93 -10.99
C PHE A 118 1.13 -4.71 -10.65
N VAL A 119 0.51 -5.74 -10.09
CA VAL A 119 -0.88 -5.68 -9.66
C VAL A 119 -0.93 -5.92 -8.16
N ASP A 120 -1.45 -4.93 -7.43
CA ASP A 120 -1.81 -5.11 -6.03
C ASP A 120 -3.26 -5.61 -5.93
N ASN A 121 -3.48 -6.59 -5.06
CA ASN A 121 -4.81 -7.19 -4.85
C ASN A 121 -5.62 -6.46 -3.76
N GLY A 122 -5.11 -5.36 -3.20
CA GLY A 122 -5.74 -4.56 -2.16
C GLY A 122 -5.38 -4.93 -0.72
N ARG A 123 -4.63 -6.01 -0.48
CA ARG A 123 -4.28 -6.44 0.91
C ARG A 123 -3.35 -5.48 1.62
N GLY A 124 -2.51 -4.80 0.87
CA GLY A 124 -1.59 -3.80 1.36
C GLY A 124 -0.19 -3.96 0.79
N HIS A 125 0.46 -2.82 0.63
CA HIS A 125 1.81 -2.74 0.12
C HIS A 125 2.47 -1.42 0.51
N ILE A 126 3.76 -1.32 0.26
CA ILE A 126 4.51 -0.08 0.28
C ILE A 126 5.33 0.02 -1.01
N VAL A 127 5.40 1.21 -1.61
CA VAL A 127 6.27 1.49 -2.74
C VAL A 127 7.34 2.47 -2.30
N ARG A 128 8.59 2.17 -2.64
CA ARG A 128 9.76 2.95 -2.28
C ARG A 128 10.60 3.27 -3.51
N ASN A 129 11.16 4.47 -3.54
CA ASN A 129 12.19 4.80 -4.52
C ASN A 129 13.59 4.60 -3.90
N GLU A 130 14.14 3.44 -4.11
CA GLU A 130 15.49 3.03 -3.63
C GLU A 130 16.54 3.09 -4.75
N SER A 131 16.17 3.59 -5.94
CA SER A 131 17.01 3.55 -7.13
C SER A 131 18.11 4.62 -7.20
N GLY A 132 18.09 5.62 -6.30
CA GLY A 132 19.00 6.76 -6.35
C GLY A 132 18.70 7.79 -7.45
N GLN A 133 17.63 7.61 -8.24
CA GLN A 133 17.14 8.54 -9.25
C GLN A 133 15.64 8.81 -9.06
N PRO A 134 15.10 9.97 -9.49
CA PRO A 134 13.66 10.20 -9.48
C PRO A 134 12.92 9.13 -10.28
N ALA A 135 11.73 8.75 -9.81
CA ALA A 135 10.89 7.76 -10.46
C ALA A 135 9.44 8.24 -10.55
N GLN A 136 8.64 7.58 -11.39
CA GLN A 136 7.24 7.93 -11.59
C GLN A 136 6.43 6.67 -11.91
N ASP A 137 5.19 6.61 -11.41
CA ASP A 137 4.19 5.62 -11.81
C ASP A 137 2.86 6.26 -12.21
N VAL A 138 2.04 5.44 -12.86
CA VAL A 138 0.60 5.65 -13.03
C VAL A 138 -0.13 4.45 -12.46
N SER A 139 -1.09 4.72 -11.58
CA SER A 139 -1.91 3.72 -10.92
C SER A 139 -3.36 3.81 -11.37
N VAL A 140 -3.99 2.66 -11.64
CA VAL A 140 -5.43 2.50 -11.89
C VAL A 140 -6.02 1.73 -10.73
N ILE A 141 -6.80 2.43 -9.88
CA ILE A 141 -7.33 1.93 -8.61
C ILE A 141 -8.82 1.67 -8.76
N ILE A 142 -9.28 0.49 -8.35
CA ILE A 142 -10.70 0.14 -8.31
C ILE A 142 -11.23 0.39 -6.90
N ALA A 143 -12.28 1.19 -6.77
CA ALA A 143 -12.83 1.57 -5.47
C ALA A 143 -14.38 1.58 -5.47
N PRO A 144 -15.02 1.52 -4.31
CA PRO A 144 -16.46 1.80 -4.20
C PRO A 144 -16.76 3.26 -4.59
N VAL A 145 -17.95 3.49 -5.16
CA VAL A 145 -18.36 4.83 -5.62
C VAL A 145 -18.30 5.85 -4.49
N GLY A 146 -17.61 6.96 -4.73
CA GLY A 146 -17.49 8.08 -3.78
C GLY A 146 -16.64 7.79 -2.54
N ALA A 147 -16.21 6.56 -2.31
CA ALA A 147 -15.45 6.17 -1.13
C ALA A 147 -13.95 6.53 -1.24
N PRO A 148 -13.23 6.56 -0.11
CA PRO A 148 -11.78 6.57 -0.10
C PRO A 148 -11.23 5.35 -0.85
N PHE A 149 -10.17 5.56 -1.59
CA PHE A 149 -9.50 4.51 -2.37
C PHE A 149 -8.16 4.05 -1.76
N ARG A 150 -7.84 4.54 -0.56
CA ARG A 150 -6.64 4.21 0.21
C ARG A 150 -6.98 4.15 1.68
N GLY A 151 -6.46 3.15 2.39
CA GLY A 151 -6.44 3.02 3.84
C GLY A 151 -4.99 2.92 4.33
N GLU A 152 -4.63 3.70 5.36
CA GLU A 152 -3.31 3.65 5.95
C GLU A 152 -3.15 2.38 6.80
N LEU A 153 -1.95 1.81 6.80
CA LEU A 153 -1.58 0.64 7.58
C LEU A 153 -0.33 0.95 8.43
N ASP A 154 -0.26 0.32 9.60
CA ASP A 154 0.98 0.23 10.35
C ASP A 154 1.96 -0.70 9.63
N ALA A 155 3.25 -0.62 9.94
CA ALA A 155 4.22 -1.57 9.42
C ALA A 155 3.87 -3.01 9.86
N PRO A 156 4.00 -4.03 9.00
CA PRO A 156 3.52 -5.40 9.28
C PRO A 156 4.33 -6.15 10.34
N GLY A 157 5.26 -5.49 11.01
CA GLY A 157 6.05 -6.04 12.09
C GLY A 157 7.56 -5.86 11.87
N PRO A 158 8.40 -6.42 12.75
CA PRO A 158 9.83 -6.13 12.76
C PRO A 158 10.58 -6.63 11.51
N HIS A 159 10.02 -7.60 10.77
CA HIS A 159 10.60 -8.12 9.54
C HIS A 159 10.48 -7.15 8.35
N CYS A 160 9.60 -6.17 8.44
CA CYS A 160 9.30 -5.18 7.39
C CYS A 160 9.03 -3.79 8.02
N GLY A 161 9.82 -3.42 9.02
CA GLY A 161 9.61 -2.24 9.88
C GLY A 161 10.23 -0.95 9.34
N PHE A 162 10.07 -0.61 8.05
CA PHE A 162 10.54 0.66 7.49
C PHE A 162 9.39 1.52 6.97
#